data_2d899c15a51be216f356a7645861e9af
#
_entry.id   2d899c15a51be216f356a7645861e9af
#
_cell.length_a   1.000
_cell.length_b   1.000
_cell.length_c   1.000
_cell.angle_alpha   90.00
_cell.angle_beta   90.00
_cell.angle_gamma   90.00
#
_symmetry.space_group_name_H-M   'P 1'
#
loop_
_entity.id
_entity.type
_entity.pdbx_description
1 polymer ?
#
loop_
_entity_poly.entity_id
_entity_poly.type
_entity_poly.pdbx_seq_one_letter_code
_entity_poly.pdbx_strand_id
1 'polypeptide(L)'
;MSMRMRRKRNFDARMAACGEYLLARGAGGILNMKEAAENYRDLIDFEGAFGRKAPVELEIGCGKGGFVCELAQRHPETDYLALEKMSNVILTPLEEVKRLGIENIRFLNIRAE
;
A
#
# COMPACT_ATOMS: atom_id res chain seq x y z
N MET A 1 6.00 28.77 -9.40
CA MET A 1 5.46 27.85 -10.41
C MET A 1 5.01 26.56 -9.74
N SER A 2 3.78 26.20 -9.89
CA SER A 2 3.30 24.95 -9.33
C SER A 2 3.61 23.80 -10.30
N MET A 3 4.16 22.72 -9.74
CA MET A 3 4.36 21.49 -10.52
C MET A 3 3.16 20.58 -10.30
N ARG A 4 2.46 20.32 -11.37
CA ARG A 4 1.30 19.44 -11.34
C ARG A 4 1.70 18.08 -11.91
N MET A 5 1.57 17.05 -11.10
CA MET A 5 1.81 15.68 -11.54
C MET A 5 0.68 15.24 -12.47
N ARG A 6 1.03 14.79 -13.66
CA ARG A 6 0.03 14.26 -14.58
C ARG A 6 -0.45 12.90 -14.11
N ARG A 7 -1.74 12.66 -14.27
CA ARG A 7 -2.32 11.35 -14.07
C ARG A 7 -1.71 10.37 -15.07
N LYS A 8 -1.28 9.22 -14.60
CA LYS A 8 -0.70 8.21 -15.47
C LYS A 8 -1.73 7.69 -16.47
N ARG A 9 -1.23 7.34 -17.65
CA ARG A 9 -2.08 6.83 -18.72
C ARG A 9 -2.80 5.58 -18.28
N ASN A 10 -4.09 5.48 -18.61
CA ASN A 10 -4.96 4.35 -18.24
C ASN A 10 -4.97 4.08 -16.72
N PHE A 11 -4.89 5.14 -15.93
CA PHE A 11 -4.77 5.06 -14.48
C PHE A 11 -5.83 4.16 -13.84
N ASP A 12 -7.10 4.39 -14.14
CA ASP A 12 -8.19 3.65 -13.47
C ASP A 12 -8.15 2.16 -13.79
N ALA A 13 -7.89 1.79 -15.03
CA ALA A 13 -7.77 0.40 -15.43
C ALA A 13 -6.55 -0.28 -14.79
N ARG A 14 -5.44 0.45 -14.71
CA ARG A 14 -4.20 -0.06 -14.11
C ARG A 14 -4.35 -0.25 -12.61
N MET A 15 -5.01 0.70 -11.92
CA MET A 15 -5.31 0.56 -10.49
C MET A 15 -6.23 -0.64 -10.23
N ALA A 16 -7.26 -0.80 -11.04
CA ALA A 16 -8.18 -1.93 -10.91
C ALA A 16 -7.46 -3.28 -11.09
N ALA A 17 -6.49 -3.33 -11.98
CA ALA A 17 -5.69 -4.54 -12.21
C ALA A 17 -4.83 -4.92 -11.00
N CYS A 18 -4.55 -3.98 -10.10
CA CYS A 18 -3.78 -4.18 -8.88
C CYS A 18 -4.66 -4.28 -7.63
N GLY A 19 -5.98 -4.42 -7.78
CA GLY A 19 -6.94 -4.37 -6.68
C GLY A 19 -6.67 -5.37 -5.56
N GLU A 20 -6.08 -6.52 -5.86
CA GLU A 20 -5.76 -7.55 -4.87
C GLU A 20 -4.73 -7.09 -3.84
N TYR A 21 -3.89 -6.12 -4.19
CA TYR A 21 -2.85 -5.58 -3.30
C TYR A 21 -3.28 -4.28 -2.61
N LEU A 22 -4.41 -3.72 -3.00
CA LEU A 22 -4.86 -2.41 -2.52
C LEU A 22 -6.03 -2.58 -1.56
N LEU A 23 -5.83 -2.16 -0.31
CA LEU A 23 -6.92 -2.14 0.66
C LEU A 23 -7.88 -0.99 0.34
N ALA A 24 -9.15 -1.22 0.62
CA ALA A 24 -10.16 -0.20 0.38
C ALA A 24 -9.90 1.04 1.24
N ARG A 25 -10.13 2.22 0.65
CA ARG A 25 -10.02 3.49 1.37
C ARG A 25 -10.94 3.43 2.59
N GLY A 26 -10.41 3.82 3.75
CA GLY A 26 -11.16 3.76 5.00
C GLY A 26 -11.25 2.37 5.60
N ALA A 27 -10.46 1.41 5.12
CA ALA A 27 -10.42 0.06 5.68
C ALA A 27 -10.20 0.11 7.19
N GLY A 28 -10.99 -0.65 7.95
CA GLY A 28 -10.89 -0.66 9.41
C GLY A 28 -11.25 0.67 10.08
N GLY A 29 -11.87 1.61 9.34
CA GLY A 29 -12.22 2.92 9.87
C GLY A 29 -11.12 3.97 9.77
N ILE A 30 -10.01 3.65 9.12
CA ILE A 30 -8.89 4.60 8.97
C ILE A 30 -9.27 5.72 8.01
N LEU A 31 -9.13 6.97 8.46
CA LEU A 31 -9.49 8.16 7.69
C LEU A 31 -8.28 8.91 7.14
N ASN A 32 -7.12 8.80 7.78
CA ASN A 32 -5.92 9.52 7.38
C ASN A 32 -4.65 8.77 7.78
N MET A 33 -3.52 9.25 7.29
CA MET A 33 -2.24 8.61 7.50
C MET A 33 -1.78 8.63 8.96
N LYS A 34 -2.07 9.71 9.68
CA LYS A 34 -1.71 9.80 11.10
C LYS A 34 -2.42 8.71 11.91
N GLU A 35 -3.72 8.59 11.71
CA GLU A 35 -4.52 7.57 12.39
C GLU A 35 -4.04 6.16 12.05
N ALA A 36 -3.75 5.92 10.76
CA ALA A 36 -3.21 4.64 10.32
C ALA A 36 -1.88 4.32 11.00
N ALA A 37 -0.99 5.31 11.08
CA ALA A 37 0.32 5.10 11.70
C ALA A 37 0.23 4.79 13.20
N GLU A 38 -0.72 5.42 13.88
CA GLU A 38 -0.88 5.25 15.33
C GLU A 38 -1.67 4.00 15.71
N ASN A 39 -2.64 3.60 14.88
CA ASN A 39 -3.63 2.60 15.26
C ASN A 39 -3.81 1.45 14.26
N TYR A 40 -2.93 1.30 13.28
CA TYR A 40 -3.14 0.34 12.20
C TYR A 40 -3.35 -1.10 12.69
N ARG A 41 -2.74 -1.45 13.81
CA ARG A 41 -2.85 -2.81 14.37
C ARG A 41 -4.25 -3.14 14.87
N ASP A 42 -4.99 -2.10 15.28
CA ASP A 42 -6.33 -2.26 15.85
C ASP A 42 -7.44 -2.01 14.83
N LEU A 43 -7.13 -1.31 13.73
CA LEU A 43 -8.12 -0.85 12.76
C LEU A 43 -8.20 -1.69 11.49
N ILE A 44 -7.23 -2.54 11.23
CA ILE A 44 -7.17 -3.33 10.01
C ILE A 44 -7.16 -4.83 10.34
N ASP A 45 -8.00 -5.58 9.64
CA ASP A 45 -7.97 -7.03 9.71
C ASP A 45 -6.84 -7.55 8.80
N PHE A 46 -5.64 -7.64 9.37
CA PHE A 46 -4.47 -8.07 8.61
C PHE A 46 -4.52 -9.55 8.24
N GLU A 47 -5.08 -10.37 9.09
CA GLU A 47 -5.22 -11.80 8.78
C GLU A 47 -6.13 -11.99 7.56
N GLY A 48 -7.22 -11.23 7.48
CA GLY A 48 -8.09 -11.23 6.30
C GLY A 48 -7.41 -10.65 5.06
N ALA A 49 -6.64 -9.58 5.23
CA ALA A 49 -5.97 -8.92 4.10
C ALA A 49 -4.86 -9.75 3.49
N PHE A 50 -4.08 -10.45 4.31
CA PHE A 50 -2.93 -11.24 3.86
C PHE A 50 -3.22 -12.74 3.78
N GLY A 51 -4.32 -13.20 4.35
CA GLY A 51 -4.70 -14.62 4.35
C GLY A 51 -3.88 -15.47 5.31
N ARG A 52 -3.21 -14.87 6.28
CA ARG A 52 -2.40 -15.59 7.27
C ARG A 52 -2.15 -14.72 8.51
N LYS A 53 -1.71 -15.37 9.58
CA LYS A 53 -1.19 -14.68 10.75
C LYS A 53 0.32 -14.51 10.59
N ALA A 54 0.79 -13.27 10.62
CA ALA A 54 2.21 -12.95 10.55
C ALA A 54 2.44 -11.58 11.19
N PRO A 55 3.68 -11.28 11.63
CA PRO A 55 4.01 -9.93 12.05
C PRO A 55 3.79 -8.95 10.90
N VAL A 56 3.30 -7.75 11.23
CA VAL A 56 3.06 -6.70 10.23
C VAL A 56 3.94 -5.50 10.54
N GLU A 57 4.64 -5.02 9.53
CA GLU A 57 5.40 -3.78 9.60
C GLU A 57 4.79 -2.73 8.68
N LEU A 58 4.85 -1.48 9.13
CA LEU A 58 4.27 -0.35 8.45
C LEU A 58 5.34 0.46 7.73
N GLU A 59 5.14 0.75 6.44
CA GLU A 59 5.97 1.65 5.65
C GLU A 59 5.14 2.86 5.26
N ILE A 60 5.55 4.06 5.69
CA ILE A 60 4.84 5.30 5.40
C ILE A 60 5.52 6.05 4.26
N GLY A 61 4.73 6.50 3.27
CA GLY A 61 5.26 7.21 2.13
C GLY A 61 6.13 6.31 1.25
N CYS A 62 5.57 5.21 0.79
CA CYS A 62 6.33 4.19 0.06
C CYS A 62 6.93 4.66 -1.27
N GLY A 63 6.47 5.81 -1.80
CA GLY A 63 7.01 6.36 -3.04
C GLY A 63 6.94 5.36 -4.19
N LYS A 64 8.10 5.08 -4.81
CA LYS A 64 8.19 4.10 -5.90
C LYS A 64 8.20 2.64 -5.41
N GLY A 65 8.28 2.43 -4.11
CA GLY A 65 8.16 1.11 -3.52
C GLY A 65 9.39 0.23 -3.55
N GLY A 66 10.52 0.70 -4.05
CA GLY A 66 11.73 -0.11 -4.16
C GLY A 66 12.18 -0.68 -2.82
N PHE A 67 12.16 0.15 -1.79
CA PHE A 67 12.57 -0.27 -0.45
C PHE A 67 11.63 -1.32 0.16
N VAL A 68 10.32 -1.08 0.11
CA VAL A 68 9.34 -2.01 0.69
C VAL A 68 9.28 -3.33 -0.08
N CYS A 69 9.44 -3.28 -1.40
CA CYS A 69 9.50 -4.50 -2.21
C CYS A 69 10.72 -5.35 -1.84
N GLU A 70 11.87 -4.72 -1.66
CA GLU A 70 13.08 -5.41 -1.25
C GLU A 70 12.94 -6.03 0.14
N LEU A 71 12.39 -5.27 1.10
CA LEU A 71 12.12 -5.78 2.44
C LEU A 71 11.21 -7.01 2.40
N ALA A 72 10.12 -6.92 1.66
CA ALA A 72 9.16 -8.01 1.58
C ALA A 72 9.77 -9.28 0.98
N GLN A 73 10.60 -9.13 -0.05
CA GLN A 73 11.28 -10.26 -0.67
C GLN A 73 12.31 -10.90 0.25
N ARG A 74 12.98 -10.09 1.08
CA ARG A 74 13.96 -10.58 2.05
C ARG A 74 13.33 -11.21 3.29
N HIS A 75 12.11 -10.80 3.63
CA HIS A 75 11.43 -11.21 4.85
C HIS A 75 10.04 -11.79 4.53
N PRO A 76 9.98 -12.96 3.90
CA PRO A 76 8.70 -13.56 3.53
C PRO A 76 7.82 -13.95 4.73
N GLU A 77 8.41 -14.03 5.93
CA GLU A 77 7.71 -14.30 7.18
C GLU A 77 6.98 -13.09 7.76
N THR A 78 7.26 -11.90 7.24
CA THR A 78 6.68 -10.64 7.70
C THR A 78 5.76 -10.08 6.63
N ASP A 79 4.61 -9.53 7.02
CA ASP A 79 3.71 -8.82 6.12
C ASP A 79 3.97 -7.32 6.22
N TYR A 80 3.85 -6.63 5.09
CA TYR A 80 4.12 -5.19 5.02
C TYR A 80 2.87 -4.44 4.57
N LEU A 81 2.53 -3.40 5.32
CA LEU A 81 1.49 -2.45 4.93
C LEU A 81 2.17 -1.15 4.49
N ALA A 82 2.04 -0.81 3.24
CA ALA A 82 2.62 0.41 2.67
C ALA A 82 1.54 1.48 2.52
N LEU A 83 1.79 2.64 3.09
CA LEU A 83 0.87 3.77 3.03
C LEU A 83 1.39 4.81 2.05
N GLU A 84 0.53 5.30 1.17
CA GLU A 84 0.86 6.38 0.25
C GLU A 84 -0.37 7.24 0.02
N LYS A 85 -0.22 8.55 0.18
CA LYS A 85 -1.32 9.50 -0.01
C LYS A 85 -1.58 9.86 -1.47
N MET A 86 -0.55 9.76 -2.31
CA MET A 86 -0.62 10.18 -3.72
C MET A 86 -1.05 9.01 -4.60
N SER A 87 -2.28 9.04 -5.06
CA SER A 87 -2.82 7.96 -5.90
C SER A 87 -1.98 7.69 -7.14
N ASN A 88 -1.48 8.76 -7.77
CA ASN A 88 -0.64 8.62 -8.96
C ASN A 88 0.72 8.02 -8.66
N VAL A 89 1.23 8.22 -7.44
CA VAL A 89 2.51 7.66 -7.00
C VAL A 89 2.39 6.19 -6.64
N ILE A 90 1.30 5.81 -5.97
CA ILE A 90 1.11 4.43 -5.49
C ILE A 90 1.02 3.40 -6.62
N LEU A 91 0.61 3.82 -7.81
CA LEU A 91 0.47 2.91 -8.95
C LEU A 91 1.79 2.22 -9.31
N THR A 92 2.90 2.95 -9.23
CA THR A 92 4.22 2.40 -9.55
C THR A 92 4.58 1.19 -8.66
N PRO A 93 4.55 1.30 -7.31
CA PRO A 93 4.83 0.14 -6.48
C PRO A 93 3.77 -0.96 -6.59
N LEU A 94 2.50 -0.62 -6.80
CA LEU A 94 1.46 -1.63 -7.00
C LEU A 94 1.75 -2.51 -8.22
N GLU A 95 2.10 -1.88 -9.34
CA GLU A 95 2.43 -2.62 -10.57
C GLU A 95 3.71 -3.44 -10.41
N GLU A 96 4.68 -2.92 -9.68
CA GLU A 96 5.93 -3.64 -9.41
C GLU A 96 5.70 -4.88 -8.55
N VAL A 97 4.89 -4.77 -7.50
CA VAL A 97 4.52 -5.91 -6.64
C VAL A 97 3.81 -6.98 -7.45
N LYS A 98 2.90 -6.57 -8.31
CA LYS A 98 2.18 -7.50 -9.18
C LYS A 98 3.12 -8.19 -10.17
N ARG A 99 4.02 -7.43 -10.80
CA ARG A 99 5.00 -7.95 -11.76
C ARG A 99 5.92 -8.98 -11.11
N LEU A 100 6.36 -8.71 -9.87
CA LEU A 100 7.27 -9.57 -9.13
C LEU A 100 6.56 -10.72 -8.41
N GLY A 101 5.24 -10.69 -8.31
CA GLY A 101 4.47 -11.70 -7.60
C GLY A 101 4.70 -11.69 -6.10
N ILE A 102 4.94 -10.53 -5.51
CA ILE A 102 5.17 -10.40 -4.07
C ILE A 102 3.84 -10.51 -3.32
N GLU A 103 3.70 -11.47 -2.42
CA GLU A 103 2.43 -11.75 -1.74
C GLU A 103 2.30 -11.09 -0.37
N ASN A 104 3.38 -10.67 0.23
CA ASN A 104 3.41 -10.15 1.60
C ASN A 104 3.47 -8.62 1.68
N ILE A 105 2.90 -7.94 0.69
CA ILE A 105 2.70 -6.48 0.71
C ILE A 105 1.24 -6.18 0.41
N ARG A 106 0.68 -5.23 1.16
CA ARG A 106 -0.59 -4.59 0.82
C ARG A 106 -0.41 -3.09 0.92
N PHE A 107 -1.21 -2.36 0.17
CA PHE A 107 -1.12 -0.91 0.08
C PHE A 107 -2.40 -0.26 0.56
N LEU A 108 -2.26 0.88 1.19
CA LEU A 108 -3.38 1.71 1.57
C LEU A 108 -3.15 3.12 1.03
N ASN A 109 -4.04 3.56 0.14
CA ASN A 109 -4.00 4.88 -0.44
C ASN A 109 -4.88 5.81 0.40
N ILE A 110 -4.25 6.57 1.30
CA ILE A 110 -4.96 7.47 2.21
C ILE A 110 -4.33 8.84 2.20
N ARG A 111 -5.16 9.85 2.44
CA ARG A 111 -4.71 11.23 2.52
C ARG A 111 -3.96 11.46 3.83
N ALA A 112 -3.04 12.43 3.80
CA ALA A 112 -2.19 12.76 4.94
C ALA A 112 -2.88 13.55 6.05
N GLU A 113 -4.10 14.02 5.84
CA GLU A 113 -4.80 14.85 6.83
C GLU A 113 -5.56 14.07 7.87
#